data_899b6e38f48bfd15a6f2bb3a11c2f1c1
#
_entry.id   899b6e38f48bfd15a6f2bb3a11c2f1c1
#
_cell.length_a   1.000
_cell.length_b   1.000
_cell.length_c   1.000
_cell.angle_alpha   90.00
_cell.angle_beta   90.00
_cell.angle_gamma   90.00
#
_symmetry.space_group_name_H-M   'P 1'
#
loop_
_entity.id
_entity.type
_entity.pdbx_description
1 polymer ?
#
loop_
_entity_poly.entity_id
_entity_poly.type
_entity_poly.pdbx_seq_one_letter_code
_entity_poly.pdbx_strand_id
1 'polypeptide(L)'
;VVIMSGGRGTRLKPITNVIPKPLVPYKGVPIIEQILNDFFNQGFKDFYLTLNFKSKIIETYVKEIKKNNMKINIARETIPRGTASSLKLFKNKIKNDFIVTNCDVLFNVNYENLIKFHKKSKNFITLVGAKKKIKIPYGVCKVKSKNILKKIEEKPDFEFIVSTGLYVVNNKAMKFIPPSKEYNFDKLISDAVNKNLKISIFEIDDKSWIDVGDWAGFKKNINF
;
A
#
# COMPACT_ATOMS: atom_id res chain seq x y z
N VAL A 1 -2.31 -4.49 12.13
CA VAL A 1 -2.27 -3.91 10.78
C VAL A 1 -2.09 -2.40 10.89
N VAL A 2 -1.16 -1.81 10.11
CA VAL A 2 -1.00 -0.36 9.97
C VAL A 2 -1.61 0.08 8.65
N ILE A 3 -2.49 1.07 8.68
CA ILE A 3 -3.13 1.64 7.50
C ILE A 3 -2.66 3.10 7.34
N MET A 4 -1.98 3.37 6.22
CA MET A 4 -1.42 4.69 5.93
C MET A 4 -2.46 5.61 5.29
N SER A 5 -3.08 6.46 6.09
CA SER A 5 -4.22 7.30 5.69
C SER A 5 -3.96 8.81 5.78
N GLY A 6 -2.69 9.23 5.81
CA GLY A 6 -2.31 10.65 5.94
C GLY A 6 -2.33 11.46 4.63
N GLY A 7 -2.46 10.82 3.48
CA GLY A 7 -2.36 11.46 2.16
C GLY A 7 -3.54 12.37 1.80
N ARG A 8 -3.27 13.42 1.02
CA ARG A 8 -4.30 14.37 0.53
C ARG A 8 -5.17 13.84 -0.60
N GLY A 9 -4.80 12.74 -1.25
CA GLY A 9 -5.56 12.14 -2.36
C GLY A 9 -5.65 13.02 -3.61
N THR A 10 -4.59 13.74 -3.95
CA THR A 10 -4.57 14.75 -5.04
C THR A 10 -4.96 14.20 -6.41
N ARG A 11 -4.71 12.90 -6.67
CA ARG A 11 -5.07 12.21 -7.91
C ARG A 11 -6.59 12.01 -8.09
N LEU A 12 -7.36 12.08 -6.99
CA LEU A 12 -8.83 11.94 -6.98
C LEU A 12 -9.56 13.30 -6.86
N LYS A 13 -8.87 14.42 -7.07
CA LYS A 13 -9.55 15.71 -7.15
C LYS A 13 -10.56 15.73 -8.32
N PRO A 14 -11.71 16.42 -8.17
CA PRO A 14 -12.10 17.32 -7.07
C PRO A 14 -12.74 16.64 -5.86
N ILE A 15 -13.09 15.34 -5.89
CA ILE A 15 -13.77 14.64 -4.80
C ILE A 15 -13.01 14.80 -3.47
N THR A 16 -11.71 14.66 -3.49
CA THR A 16 -10.89 14.74 -2.27
C THR A 16 -10.75 16.16 -1.68
N ASN A 17 -11.25 17.18 -2.38
CA ASN A 17 -11.40 18.50 -1.78
C ASN A 17 -12.48 18.49 -0.68
N VAL A 18 -13.51 17.65 -0.82
CA VAL A 18 -14.65 17.54 0.12
C VAL A 18 -14.48 16.30 1.01
N ILE A 19 -14.32 15.13 0.44
CA ILE A 19 -14.25 13.85 1.14
C ILE A 19 -12.78 13.40 1.24
N PRO A 20 -12.23 13.11 2.45
CA PRO A 20 -10.87 12.59 2.53
C PRO A 20 -10.75 11.23 1.84
N LYS A 21 -9.61 10.97 1.20
CA LYS A 21 -9.37 9.79 0.36
C LYS A 21 -9.83 8.46 0.99
N PRO A 22 -9.57 8.16 2.27
CA PRO A 22 -10.02 6.91 2.89
C PRO A 22 -11.54 6.74 2.95
N LEU A 23 -12.29 7.84 2.88
CA LEU A 23 -13.76 7.85 2.92
C LEU A 23 -14.40 7.93 1.53
N VAL A 24 -13.61 7.98 0.46
CA VAL A 24 -14.16 7.89 -0.90
C VAL A 24 -14.84 6.52 -1.04
N PRO A 25 -16.13 6.47 -1.46
CA PRO A 25 -16.85 5.22 -1.57
C PRO A 25 -16.40 4.44 -2.81
N TYR A 26 -16.17 3.16 -2.64
CA TYR A 26 -16.02 2.20 -3.72
C TYR A 26 -17.13 1.17 -3.63
N LYS A 27 -17.96 1.03 -4.66
CA LYS A 27 -19.19 0.21 -4.64
C LYS A 27 -20.11 0.54 -3.45
N GLY A 28 -20.30 1.83 -3.17
CA GLY A 28 -21.19 2.32 -2.13
C GLY A 28 -20.64 2.29 -0.70
N VAL A 29 -19.46 1.71 -0.45
CA VAL A 29 -18.86 1.59 0.89
C VAL A 29 -17.51 2.31 0.92
N PRO A 30 -17.21 3.15 1.93
CA PRO A 30 -15.92 3.81 2.07
C PRO A 30 -14.74 2.82 2.07
N ILE A 31 -13.66 3.18 1.35
CA ILE A 31 -12.52 2.29 1.16
C ILE A 31 -11.91 1.83 2.50
N ILE A 32 -11.78 2.74 3.47
CA ILE A 32 -11.22 2.40 4.79
C ILE A 32 -12.05 1.35 5.53
N GLU A 33 -13.37 1.39 5.37
CA GLU A 33 -14.26 0.40 5.98
C GLU A 33 -14.07 -0.97 5.35
N GLN A 34 -13.97 -1.03 4.01
CA GLN A 34 -13.70 -2.28 3.30
C GLN A 34 -12.36 -2.88 3.73
N ILE A 35 -11.31 -2.07 3.83
CA ILE A 35 -9.99 -2.52 4.31
C ILE A 35 -10.08 -3.06 5.74
N LEU A 36 -10.70 -2.32 6.67
CA LEU A 36 -10.85 -2.74 8.05
C LEU A 36 -11.64 -4.05 8.16
N ASN A 37 -12.73 -4.16 7.41
CA ASN A 37 -13.58 -5.36 7.40
C ASN A 37 -12.86 -6.57 6.83
N ASP A 38 -12.11 -6.42 5.74
CA ASP A 38 -11.37 -7.52 5.11
C ASP A 38 -10.34 -8.10 6.07
N PHE A 39 -9.50 -7.26 6.68
CA PHE A 39 -8.55 -7.72 7.68
C PHE A 39 -9.23 -8.30 8.93
N PHE A 40 -10.30 -7.66 9.42
CA PHE A 40 -11.02 -8.15 10.60
C PHE A 40 -11.64 -9.52 10.37
N ASN A 41 -12.23 -9.77 9.21
CA ASN A 41 -12.82 -11.05 8.84
C ASN A 41 -11.76 -12.16 8.71
N GLN A 42 -10.50 -11.81 8.43
CA GLN A 42 -9.35 -12.72 8.42
C GLN A 42 -8.63 -12.80 9.79
N GLY A 43 -9.26 -12.33 10.88
CA GLY A 43 -8.82 -12.54 12.26
C GLY A 43 -7.94 -11.44 12.85
N PHE A 44 -7.65 -10.35 12.12
CA PHE A 44 -6.88 -9.22 12.66
C PHE A 44 -7.77 -8.35 13.55
N LYS A 45 -7.28 -7.97 14.72
CA LYS A 45 -8.06 -7.20 15.71
C LYS A 45 -7.42 -5.85 16.04
N ASP A 46 -6.10 -5.72 15.87
CA ASP A 46 -5.35 -4.52 16.24
C ASP A 46 -5.01 -3.71 14.97
N PHE A 47 -5.60 -2.54 14.87
CA PHE A 47 -5.43 -1.61 13.77
C PHE A 47 -4.75 -0.32 14.24
N TYR A 48 -3.86 0.21 13.41
CA TYR A 48 -3.10 1.42 13.64
C TYR A 48 -3.26 2.32 12.42
N LEU A 49 -3.91 3.47 12.58
CA LEU A 49 -4.18 4.40 11.51
C LEU A 49 -3.31 5.66 11.65
N THR A 50 -2.55 5.98 10.62
CA THR A 50 -1.86 7.28 10.54
C THR A 50 -2.76 8.26 9.80
N LEU A 51 -3.09 9.38 10.41
CA LEU A 51 -3.98 10.40 9.87
C LEU A 51 -3.28 11.76 9.81
N ASN A 52 -3.56 12.54 8.77
CA ASN A 52 -3.15 13.93 8.65
C ASN A 52 -4.31 14.79 8.09
N PHE A 53 -4.50 14.76 6.78
CA PHE A 53 -5.51 15.58 6.11
C PHE A 53 -6.92 15.16 6.52
N LYS A 54 -7.73 16.14 6.98
CA LYS A 54 -9.13 15.92 7.44
C LYS A 54 -9.26 14.79 8.49
N SER A 55 -8.26 14.66 9.36
CA SER A 55 -8.15 13.56 10.33
C SER A 55 -9.38 13.39 11.23
N LYS A 56 -10.03 14.50 11.65
CA LYS A 56 -11.23 14.43 12.50
C LYS A 56 -12.39 13.66 11.85
N ILE A 57 -12.62 13.90 10.55
CA ILE A 57 -13.71 13.23 9.80
C ILE A 57 -13.45 11.72 9.72
N ILE A 58 -12.21 11.33 9.37
CA ILE A 58 -11.83 9.92 9.29
C ILE A 58 -11.95 9.26 10.67
N GLU A 59 -11.46 9.93 11.72
CA GLU A 59 -11.50 9.41 13.09
C GLU A 59 -12.93 9.19 13.58
N THR A 60 -13.84 10.14 13.34
CA THR A 60 -15.25 9.99 13.72
C THR A 60 -15.85 8.79 13.00
N TYR A 61 -15.68 8.70 11.70
CA TYR A 61 -16.20 7.60 10.90
C TYR A 61 -15.69 6.22 11.38
N VAL A 62 -14.39 6.06 11.56
CA VAL A 62 -13.83 4.75 11.97
C VAL A 62 -14.21 4.36 13.39
N LYS A 63 -14.52 5.32 14.27
CA LYS A 63 -15.07 5.05 15.61
C LYS A 63 -16.50 4.53 15.54
N GLU A 64 -17.30 5.06 14.63
CA GLU A 64 -18.70 4.66 14.42
C GLU A 64 -18.81 3.24 13.87
N ILE A 65 -18.03 2.91 12.84
CA ILE A 65 -18.06 1.57 12.20
C ILE A 65 -17.29 0.50 12.97
N LYS A 66 -16.65 0.85 14.08
CA LYS A 66 -15.82 -0.06 14.87
C LYS A 66 -16.64 -1.23 15.41
N LYS A 67 -16.25 -2.46 15.03
CA LYS A 67 -16.86 -3.68 15.53
C LYS A 67 -16.40 -4.03 16.95
N ASN A 68 -17.19 -4.85 17.65
CA ASN A 68 -16.76 -5.46 18.91
C ASN A 68 -15.45 -6.23 18.71
N ASN A 69 -14.54 -6.13 19.67
CA ASN A 69 -13.19 -6.72 19.62
C ASN A 69 -12.23 -6.14 18.58
N MET A 70 -12.62 -5.12 17.82
CA MET A 70 -11.72 -4.35 16.97
C MET A 70 -11.06 -3.23 17.78
N LYS A 71 -9.72 -3.20 17.82
CA LYS A 71 -8.96 -2.14 18.49
C LYS A 71 -8.37 -1.21 17.44
N ILE A 72 -8.79 0.05 17.44
CA ILE A 72 -8.31 1.07 16.49
C ILE A 72 -7.46 2.09 17.25
N ASN A 73 -6.17 2.12 16.93
CA ASN A 73 -5.20 3.07 17.46
C ASN A 73 -4.94 4.15 16.41
N ILE A 74 -5.19 5.39 16.73
CA ILE A 74 -5.02 6.52 15.81
C ILE A 74 -3.80 7.34 16.23
N ALA A 75 -2.95 7.68 15.25
CA ALA A 75 -1.91 8.67 15.40
C ALA A 75 -2.08 9.75 14.34
N ARG A 76 -2.04 11.02 14.77
CA ARG A 76 -2.14 12.17 13.88
C ARG A 76 -0.75 12.69 13.55
N GLU A 77 -0.44 12.79 12.28
CA GLU A 77 0.76 13.47 11.79
C GLU A 77 0.51 14.98 11.77
N THR A 78 1.31 15.73 12.49
CA THR A 78 1.29 17.20 12.42
C THR A 78 1.90 17.69 11.12
N ILE A 79 2.98 17.05 10.68
CA ILE A 79 3.70 17.33 9.44
C ILE A 79 3.85 16.02 8.68
N PRO A 80 3.37 15.90 7.43
CA PRO A 80 3.62 14.74 6.59
C PRO A 80 5.12 14.55 6.36
N ARG A 81 5.65 13.40 6.75
CA ARG A 81 7.09 13.08 6.62
C ARG A 81 7.34 11.84 5.77
N GLY A 82 6.38 11.46 4.95
CA GLY A 82 6.47 10.27 4.12
C GLY A 82 5.88 9.01 4.75
N THR A 83 5.58 8.04 3.92
CA THR A 83 4.80 6.85 4.29
C THR A 83 5.48 5.96 5.32
N ALA A 84 6.81 5.79 5.25
CA ALA A 84 7.53 4.98 6.24
C ALA A 84 7.74 5.72 7.56
N SER A 85 7.93 7.05 7.53
CA SER A 85 8.14 7.85 8.75
C SER A 85 6.95 7.77 9.70
N SER A 86 5.74 7.66 9.19
CA SER A 86 4.51 7.57 9.98
C SER A 86 4.48 6.33 10.89
N LEU A 87 5.17 5.25 10.55
CA LEU A 87 5.27 4.04 11.36
C LEU A 87 5.87 4.30 12.75
N LYS A 88 6.76 5.31 12.87
CA LYS A 88 7.39 5.66 14.14
C LYS A 88 6.41 6.11 15.22
N LEU A 89 5.24 6.63 14.81
CA LEU A 89 4.18 7.03 15.73
C LEU A 89 3.68 5.84 16.57
N PHE A 90 3.91 4.62 16.11
CA PHE A 90 3.50 3.39 16.79
C PHE A 90 4.67 2.55 17.32
N LYS A 91 5.90 3.06 17.31
CA LYS A 91 7.11 2.32 17.72
C LYS A 91 7.00 1.64 19.08
N ASN A 92 6.34 2.28 20.04
CA ASN A 92 6.18 1.74 21.40
C ASN A 92 4.99 0.79 21.53
N LYS A 93 4.07 0.77 20.56
CA LYS A 93 2.84 -0.03 20.60
C LYS A 93 2.98 -1.34 19.80
N ILE A 94 3.71 -1.34 18.69
CA ILE A 94 3.89 -2.52 17.84
C ILE A 94 5.17 -3.24 18.24
N LYS A 95 5.05 -4.47 18.74
CA LYS A 95 6.17 -5.28 19.25
C LYS A 95 6.55 -6.43 18.31
N ASN A 96 5.63 -6.89 17.48
CA ASN A 96 5.81 -7.99 16.55
C ASN A 96 5.91 -7.49 15.10
N ASP A 97 6.19 -8.39 14.18
CA ASP A 97 6.05 -8.12 12.76
C ASP A 97 4.60 -7.75 12.45
N PHE A 98 4.41 -6.87 11.49
CA PHE A 98 3.11 -6.27 11.23
C PHE A 98 2.88 -6.03 9.74
N ILE A 99 1.61 -6.02 9.34
CA ILE A 99 1.19 -5.65 7.99
C ILE A 99 1.09 -4.14 7.90
N VAL A 100 1.53 -3.58 6.76
CA VAL A 100 1.33 -2.18 6.37
C VAL A 100 0.61 -2.15 5.04
N THR A 101 -0.43 -1.33 4.93
CA THR A 101 -1.17 -1.13 3.69
C THR A 101 -1.46 0.35 3.45
N ASN A 102 -1.54 0.73 2.18
CA ASN A 102 -2.12 2.00 1.78
C ASN A 102 -3.64 1.99 2.05
N CYS A 103 -4.24 3.19 2.15
CA CYS A 103 -5.68 3.35 2.37
C CYS A 103 -6.50 3.44 1.07
N ASP A 104 -5.91 3.17 -0.07
CA ASP A 104 -6.50 3.30 -1.40
C ASP A 104 -6.41 2.04 -2.25
N VAL A 105 -6.07 0.92 -1.63
CA VAL A 105 -5.96 -0.39 -2.28
C VAL A 105 -6.80 -1.42 -1.55
N LEU A 106 -7.47 -2.25 -2.32
CA LEU A 106 -8.24 -3.40 -1.83
C LEU A 106 -7.61 -4.68 -2.34
N PHE A 107 -7.62 -5.74 -1.52
CA PHE A 107 -6.98 -7.00 -1.84
C PHE A 107 -7.94 -8.18 -1.71
N ASN A 108 -7.75 -9.17 -2.57
CA ASN A 108 -8.28 -10.51 -2.40
C ASN A 108 -7.10 -11.46 -2.17
N VAL A 109 -6.55 -11.44 -0.96
CA VAL A 109 -5.34 -12.18 -0.58
C VAL A 109 -5.57 -12.87 0.75
N ASN A 110 -5.09 -14.10 0.88
CA ASN A 110 -5.04 -14.77 2.17
C ASN A 110 -3.85 -14.25 2.98
N TYR A 111 -4.13 -13.42 3.99
CA TYR A 111 -3.08 -12.79 4.81
C TYR A 111 -2.35 -13.77 5.70
N GLU A 112 -2.95 -14.89 6.07
CA GLU A 112 -2.27 -15.95 6.82
C GLU A 112 -1.12 -16.55 5.98
N ASN A 113 -1.36 -16.84 4.71
CA ASN A 113 -0.34 -17.32 3.79
C ASN A 113 0.79 -16.30 3.58
N LEU A 114 0.44 -15.02 3.47
CA LEU A 114 1.41 -13.92 3.37
C LEU A 114 2.31 -13.86 4.63
N ILE A 115 1.74 -13.96 5.82
CA ILE A 115 2.50 -13.98 7.08
C ILE A 115 3.36 -15.24 7.19
N LYS A 116 2.82 -16.41 6.83
CA LYS A 116 3.59 -17.67 6.80
C LYS A 116 4.80 -17.55 5.87
N PHE A 117 4.61 -17.00 4.67
CA PHE A 117 5.71 -16.74 3.72
C PHE A 117 6.78 -15.82 4.32
N HIS A 118 6.35 -14.69 4.92
CA HIS A 118 7.27 -13.74 5.57
C HIS A 118 8.13 -14.43 6.64
N LYS A 119 7.51 -15.16 7.55
CA LYS A 119 8.18 -15.84 8.68
C LYS A 119 9.09 -16.98 8.19
N LYS A 120 8.59 -17.84 7.29
CA LYS A 120 9.38 -18.97 6.72
C LYS A 120 10.63 -18.48 6.02
N SER A 121 10.52 -17.38 5.29
CA SER A 121 11.62 -16.77 4.57
C SER A 121 12.55 -15.94 5.47
N LYS A 122 12.19 -15.70 6.74
CA LYS A 122 12.91 -14.81 7.67
C LYS A 122 13.18 -13.42 7.07
N ASN A 123 12.18 -12.86 6.39
CA ASN A 123 12.33 -11.60 5.70
C ASN A 123 12.37 -10.42 6.67
N PHE A 124 13.12 -9.38 6.28
CA PHE A 124 13.05 -8.07 6.93
C PHE A 124 11.82 -7.29 6.45
N ILE A 125 11.54 -7.35 5.15
CA ILE A 125 10.29 -6.86 4.54
C ILE A 125 9.84 -7.90 3.52
N THR A 126 8.53 -8.21 3.48
CA THR A 126 7.90 -8.87 2.36
C THR A 126 7.03 -7.85 1.65
N LEU A 127 7.32 -7.61 0.38
CA LEU A 127 6.53 -6.75 -0.50
C LEU A 127 5.53 -7.62 -1.24
N VAL A 128 4.27 -7.23 -1.27
CA VAL A 128 3.28 -7.88 -2.14
C VAL A 128 3.36 -7.24 -3.52
N GLY A 129 3.71 -8.07 -4.51
CA GLY A 129 3.88 -7.65 -5.90
C GLY A 129 2.82 -8.29 -6.81
N ALA A 130 2.14 -7.48 -7.62
CA ALA A 130 1.20 -7.96 -8.61
C ALA A 130 1.87 -8.14 -9.97
N LYS A 131 1.61 -9.28 -10.64
CA LYS A 131 2.03 -9.53 -12.01
C LYS A 131 1.16 -8.72 -12.97
N LYS A 132 1.75 -7.78 -13.68
CA LYS A 132 1.07 -6.89 -14.60
C LYS A 132 1.61 -7.05 -16.02
N LYS A 133 0.71 -7.32 -16.97
CA LYS A 133 1.03 -7.33 -18.40
C LYS A 133 0.65 -6.01 -19.03
N ILE A 134 1.59 -5.41 -19.73
CA ILE A 134 1.40 -4.16 -20.47
C ILE A 134 1.67 -4.45 -21.94
N LYS A 135 0.62 -4.34 -22.76
CA LYS A 135 0.74 -4.45 -24.21
C LYS A 135 1.07 -3.11 -24.80
N ILE A 136 2.16 -3.05 -25.56
CA ILE A 136 2.48 -1.85 -26.35
C ILE A 136 1.80 -2.02 -27.72
N PRO A 137 0.86 -1.12 -28.10
CA PRO A 137 0.08 -1.29 -29.33
C PRO A 137 0.84 -0.90 -30.61
N TYR A 138 2.17 -0.80 -30.53
CA TYR A 138 3.08 -0.37 -31.59
C TYR A 138 4.27 -1.31 -31.74
N GLY A 139 4.94 -1.26 -32.89
CA GLY A 139 6.27 -1.89 -33.06
C GLY A 139 7.30 -1.21 -32.17
N VAL A 140 7.96 -1.99 -31.30
CA VAL A 140 9.02 -1.51 -30.41
C VAL A 140 10.38 -1.73 -31.05
N CYS A 141 11.08 -0.62 -31.34
CA CYS A 141 12.40 -0.63 -31.92
C CYS A 141 13.49 -0.74 -30.86
N LYS A 142 14.32 -1.78 -30.92
CA LYS A 142 15.56 -1.86 -30.15
C LYS A 142 16.71 -1.31 -30.99
N VAL A 143 17.42 -0.32 -30.48
CA VAL A 143 18.52 0.34 -31.19
C VAL A 143 19.88 -0.03 -30.59
N LYS A 144 20.91 -0.03 -31.43
CA LYS A 144 22.33 -0.05 -31.04
C LYS A 144 22.84 1.39 -30.88
N SER A 145 24.14 1.54 -30.59
CA SER A 145 24.81 2.84 -30.63
C SER A 145 24.57 3.52 -31.99
N LYS A 146 24.55 4.86 -32.00
CA LYS A 146 24.33 5.70 -33.20
C LYS A 146 22.98 5.46 -33.90
N ASN A 147 21.93 5.11 -33.13
CA ASN A 147 20.55 4.92 -33.62
C ASN A 147 20.37 3.84 -34.72
N ILE A 148 21.31 2.91 -34.86
CA ILE A 148 21.18 1.79 -35.76
C ILE A 148 20.14 0.80 -35.22
N LEU A 149 19.10 0.50 -36.02
CA LEU A 149 18.08 -0.48 -35.64
C LEU A 149 18.73 -1.85 -35.47
N LYS A 150 18.49 -2.46 -34.28
CA LYS A 150 18.89 -3.84 -33.95
C LYS A 150 17.77 -4.84 -34.21
N LYS A 151 16.56 -4.50 -33.79
CA LYS A 151 15.39 -5.38 -33.87
C LYS A 151 14.13 -4.53 -33.77
N ILE A 152 13.06 -4.97 -34.41
CA ILE A 152 11.70 -4.49 -34.16
C ILE A 152 10.85 -5.65 -33.63
N GLU A 153 10.04 -5.39 -32.61
CA GLU A 153 9.10 -6.34 -32.02
C GLU A 153 7.71 -5.75 -32.17
N GLU A 154 6.84 -6.40 -32.98
CA GLU A 154 5.49 -5.91 -33.25
C GLU A 154 4.58 -6.19 -32.05
N LYS A 155 3.97 -5.15 -31.48
CA LYS A 155 2.99 -5.18 -30.39
C LYS A 155 3.38 -6.13 -29.24
N PRO A 156 4.59 -5.97 -28.66
CA PRO A 156 5.06 -6.87 -27.63
C PRO A 156 4.28 -6.71 -26.33
N ASP A 157 4.13 -7.81 -25.59
CA ASP A 157 3.67 -7.82 -24.21
C ASP A 157 4.88 -7.79 -23.26
N PHE A 158 4.86 -6.86 -22.32
CA PHE A 158 5.84 -6.79 -21.24
C PHE A 158 5.19 -7.20 -19.92
N GLU A 159 5.85 -8.07 -19.19
CA GLU A 159 5.43 -8.50 -17.86
C GLU A 159 6.30 -7.85 -16.79
N PHE A 160 5.64 -7.24 -15.80
CA PHE A 160 6.29 -6.58 -14.67
C PHE A 160 5.68 -7.07 -13.36
N ILE A 161 6.48 -7.10 -12.29
CA ILE A 161 5.98 -7.20 -10.93
C ILE A 161 5.94 -5.78 -10.37
N VAL A 162 4.73 -5.29 -10.10
CA VAL A 162 4.51 -3.93 -9.56
C VAL A 162 4.21 -3.98 -8.07
N SER A 163 4.72 -3.01 -7.31
CA SER A 163 4.41 -2.87 -5.89
C SER A 163 2.97 -2.46 -5.70
N THR A 164 2.25 -3.17 -4.84
CA THR A 164 0.82 -2.94 -4.59
C THR A 164 0.54 -2.01 -3.41
N GLY A 165 1.55 -1.65 -2.63
CA GLY A 165 1.37 -0.88 -1.40
C GLY A 165 0.95 -1.71 -0.18
N LEU A 166 1.09 -3.03 -0.26
CA LEU A 166 0.90 -3.97 0.86
C LEU A 166 2.23 -4.63 1.22
N TYR A 167 2.55 -4.62 2.51
CA TYR A 167 3.82 -5.12 3.02
C TYR A 167 3.64 -5.90 4.31
N VAL A 168 4.51 -6.89 4.57
CA VAL A 168 4.76 -7.39 5.92
C VAL A 168 6.13 -6.90 6.36
N VAL A 169 6.20 -6.28 7.50
CA VAL A 169 7.39 -5.55 7.98
C VAL A 169 7.84 -6.12 9.32
N ASN A 170 9.12 -6.50 9.41
CA ASN A 170 9.72 -6.84 10.69
C ASN A 170 9.78 -5.59 11.58
N ASN A 171 9.44 -5.73 12.86
CA ASN A 171 9.36 -4.60 13.77
C ASN A 171 10.70 -3.84 13.92
N LYS A 172 11.83 -4.50 13.69
CA LYS A 172 13.15 -3.87 13.69
C LYS A 172 13.31 -2.80 12.62
N ALA A 173 12.49 -2.84 11.54
CA ALA A 173 12.51 -1.83 10.49
C ALA A 173 12.25 -0.40 11.01
N MET A 174 11.47 -0.26 12.08
CA MET A 174 11.23 1.05 12.70
C MET A 174 12.50 1.74 13.22
N LYS A 175 13.58 0.96 13.50
CA LYS A 175 14.87 1.51 13.91
C LYS A 175 15.64 2.14 12.75
N PHE A 176 15.36 1.71 11.51
CA PHE A 176 16.00 2.24 10.30
C PHE A 176 15.43 3.58 9.85
N ILE A 177 14.22 3.89 10.30
CA ILE A 177 13.52 5.11 9.89
C ILE A 177 14.16 6.30 10.65
N PRO A 178 14.69 7.32 9.95
CA PRO A 178 15.29 8.48 10.60
C PRO A 178 14.24 9.33 11.35
N PRO A 179 14.60 9.99 12.44
CA PRO A 179 13.65 10.67 13.33
C PRO A 179 13.00 11.93 12.70
N SER A 180 13.66 12.61 11.79
CA SER A 180 13.30 13.98 11.39
C SER A 180 13.29 14.25 9.89
N LYS A 181 13.48 13.21 9.05
CA LYS A 181 13.52 13.36 7.59
C LYS A 181 12.27 12.81 6.96
N GLU A 182 11.91 13.35 5.79
CA GLU A 182 10.95 12.70 4.92
C GLU A 182 11.51 11.34 4.49
N TYR A 183 10.73 10.28 4.72
CA TYR A 183 11.17 8.93 4.46
C TYR A 183 9.98 8.06 4.02
N ASN A 184 10.01 7.71 2.76
CA ASN A 184 8.98 6.90 2.12
C ASN A 184 9.33 5.41 2.12
N PHE A 185 8.39 4.54 1.81
CA PHE A 185 8.59 3.08 1.80
C PHE A 185 9.61 2.63 0.75
N ASP A 186 9.63 3.24 -0.43
CA ASP A 186 10.63 2.99 -1.47
C ASP A 186 12.06 3.23 -0.95
N LYS A 187 12.26 4.31 -0.20
CA LYS A 187 13.54 4.62 0.44
C LYS A 187 13.89 3.60 1.53
N LEU A 188 12.92 3.19 2.36
CA LEU A 188 13.12 2.17 3.38
C LEU A 188 13.57 0.84 2.74
N ILE A 189 12.91 0.44 1.65
CA ILE A 189 13.22 -0.77 0.90
C ILE A 189 14.63 -0.66 0.29
N SER A 190 14.95 0.44 -0.40
CA SER A 190 16.26 0.64 -1.02
C SER A 190 17.39 0.63 0.02
N ASP A 191 17.23 1.30 1.15
CA ASP A 191 18.23 1.33 2.21
C ASP A 191 18.39 -0.04 2.87
N ALA A 192 17.33 -0.83 2.99
CA ALA A 192 17.40 -2.19 3.51
C ALA A 192 18.10 -3.13 2.53
N VAL A 193 17.85 -3.03 1.21
CA VAL A 193 18.57 -3.77 0.17
C VAL A 193 20.06 -3.44 0.21
N ASN A 194 20.41 -2.17 0.27
CA ASN A 194 21.81 -1.71 0.34
C ASN A 194 22.56 -2.21 1.59
N LYS A 195 21.83 -2.58 2.64
CA LYS A 195 22.36 -3.18 3.86
C LYS A 195 22.29 -4.72 3.86
N ASN A 196 22.04 -5.33 2.70
CA ASN A 196 21.90 -6.78 2.52
C ASN A 196 20.83 -7.41 3.44
N LEU A 197 19.80 -6.66 3.83
CA LEU A 197 18.67 -7.19 4.57
C LEU A 197 17.74 -7.93 3.62
N LYS A 198 17.24 -9.07 4.05
CA LYS A 198 16.43 -9.94 3.19
C LYS A 198 15.06 -9.34 2.93
N ILE A 199 14.81 -9.02 1.67
CA ILE A 199 13.51 -8.59 1.16
C ILE A 199 13.06 -9.58 0.11
N SER A 200 11.83 -10.04 0.19
CA SER A 200 11.25 -10.94 -0.81
C SER A 200 9.91 -10.39 -1.31
N ILE A 201 9.54 -10.81 -2.50
CA ILE A 201 8.25 -10.49 -3.10
C ILE A 201 7.31 -11.67 -2.88
N PHE A 202 6.12 -11.39 -2.36
CA PHE A 202 4.98 -12.31 -2.38
C PHE A 202 4.14 -11.95 -3.60
N GLU A 203 4.19 -12.80 -4.62
CA GLU A 203 3.54 -12.55 -5.90
C GLU A 203 2.04 -12.84 -5.83
N ILE A 204 1.24 -11.95 -6.40
CA ILE A 204 -0.20 -12.10 -6.58
C ILE A 204 -0.59 -11.80 -8.03
N ASP A 205 -1.76 -12.29 -8.45
CA ASP A 205 -2.32 -11.95 -9.75
C ASP A 205 -2.83 -10.50 -9.80
N ASP A 206 -2.80 -9.89 -11.00
CA ASP A 206 -3.32 -8.52 -11.23
C ASP A 206 -4.78 -8.36 -10.79
N LYS A 207 -5.58 -9.43 -10.87
CA LYS A 207 -6.98 -9.43 -10.44
C LYS A 207 -7.18 -9.49 -8.92
N SER A 208 -6.13 -9.82 -8.18
CA SER A 208 -6.17 -9.95 -6.71
C SER A 208 -6.00 -8.63 -5.97
N TRP A 209 -5.83 -7.52 -6.66
CA TRP A 209 -5.76 -6.20 -6.07
C TRP A 209 -6.45 -5.15 -6.92
N ILE A 210 -6.95 -4.10 -6.26
CA ILE A 210 -7.65 -3.01 -6.90
C ILE A 210 -7.06 -1.71 -6.35
N ASP A 211 -6.41 -0.93 -7.22
CA ASP A 211 -5.99 0.44 -6.90
C ASP A 211 -7.15 1.38 -7.23
N VAL A 212 -7.68 2.02 -6.20
CA VAL A 212 -8.73 3.05 -6.31
C VAL A 212 -8.16 4.45 -6.02
N GLY A 213 -6.85 4.57 -6.01
CA GLY A 213 -6.12 5.78 -5.68
C GLY A 213 -6.10 6.85 -6.75
N ASP A 214 -6.56 6.54 -7.97
CA ASP A 214 -6.69 7.49 -9.07
C ASP A 214 -7.99 7.26 -9.87
N TRP A 215 -8.30 8.20 -10.78
CA TRP A 215 -9.52 8.14 -11.58
C TRP A 215 -9.57 6.95 -12.54
N ALA A 216 -8.45 6.49 -13.05
CA ALA A 216 -8.42 5.35 -13.98
C ALA A 216 -8.77 4.05 -13.24
N GLY A 217 -8.14 3.80 -12.10
CA GLY A 217 -8.46 2.67 -11.23
C GLY A 217 -9.87 2.78 -10.65
N PHE A 218 -10.29 3.98 -10.23
CA PHE A 218 -11.62 4.22 -9.69
C PHE A 218 -12.72 3.95 -10.72
N LYS A 219 -12.64 4.54 -11.94
CA LYS A 219 -13.63 4.36 -13.02
C LYS A 219 -13.69 2.94 -13.55
N LYS A 220 -12.55 2.26 -13.71
CA LYS A 220 -12.51 0.88 -14.22
C LYS A 220 -13.33 -0.09 -13.39
N ASN A 221 -13.54 0.23 -12.11
CA ASN A 221 -14.15 -0.65 -11.13
C ASN A 221 -15.50 -0.14 -10.60
N ILE A 222 -16.03 0.97 -11.14
CA ILE A 222 -17.37 1.46 -10.86
C ILE A 222 -18.16 1.34 -12.16
N ASN A 223 -19.07 0.38 -12.20
CA ASN A 223 -20.17 0.40 -13.19
C ASN A 223 -21.18 1.43 -12.68
N PHE A 224 -21.30 2.54 -13.40
CA PHE A 224 -22.46 3.41 -13.30
C PHE A 224 -23.61 2.80 -14.09
#